data_a8071c485991898dadb74fba3c129c77
#
_entry.id   a8071c485991898dadb74fba3c129c77
#
_cell.length_a   1.000
_cell.length_b   1.000
_cell.length_c   1.000
_cell.angle_alpha   90.00
_cell.angle_beta   90.00
_cell.angle_gamma   90.00
#
_symmetry.space_group_name_H-M   'P 1'
#
loop_
_entity.id
_entity.type
_entity.pdbx_description
1 polymer ?
#
loop_
_entity_poly.entity_id
_entity_poly.type
_entity_poly.pdbx_seq_one_letter_code
_entity_poly.pdbx_strand_id
1 'polypeptide(L)'
;MNVVKHTKYIWELEDFISEGEIEYLLGMFNFYNPTIVESFRNKDRENDTYIITDHPDLDAMAWKWVNAANEYYVKENQFIFYNWQKDLMFAPSDSNTTTWRGQNIIRMYNESDSYEWHGDQSPTNHAEFSYIIYLNDDFDGGATRFMNDKLTITPKKGTVLCFPVDHYHIHKGVKVSGGHKKILWNCVYRHEIEMIAKQPYLTATNVPRSSKRCIW
;
A
#
# COMPACT_ATOMS: atom_id res chain seq x y z
N MET A 1 -3.54 19.46 -5.40
CA MET A 1 -2.45 18.58 -4.92
C MET A 1 -1.31 19.43 -4.40
N ASN A 2 -0.91 19.21 -3.17
CA ASN A 2 0.30 19.79 -2.54
C ASN A 2 1.24 18.63 -2.19
N VAL A 3 2.57 18.85 -2.28
CA VAL A 3 3.57 17.81 -1.99
C VAL A 3 4.39 18.22 -0.78
N VAL A 4 4.28 17.44 0.29
CA VAL A 4 5.07 17.63 1.50
C VAL A 4 6.17 16.57 1.54
N LYS A 5 7.42 17.00 1.44
CA LYS A 5 8.60 16.12 1.51
C LYS A 5 9.16 16.19 2.93
N HIS A 6 8.82 15.21 3.75
CA HIS A 6 9.33 15.14 5.13
C HIS A 6 10.79 14.73 5.17
N THR A 7 11.16 13.80 4.31
CA THR A 7 12.54 13.39 4.06
C THR A 7 12.76 13.31 2.55
N LYS A 8 13.94 12.88 2.13
CA LYS A 8 14.20 12.59 0.71
C LYS A 8 13.21 11.53 0.16
N TYR A 9 12.72 10.63 1.00
CA TYR A 9 11.99 9.44 0.57
C TYR A 9 10.58 9.30 1.19
N ILE A 10 10.24 10.02 2.25
CA ILE A 10 8.91 9.99 2.85
C ILE A 10 8.15 11.24 2.42
N TRP A 11 7.14 11.06 1.60
CA TRP A 11 6.35 12.14 1.02
C TRP A 11 4.87 11.97 1.27
N GLU A 12 4.19 13.09 1.46
CA GLU A 12 2.73 13.17 1.40
C GLU A 12 2.32 13.90 0.13
N LEU A 13 1.40 13.30 -0.61
CA LEU A 13 0.69 13.92 -1.72
C LEU A 13 -0.68 14.33 -1.19
N GLU A 14 -0.78 15.56 -0.68
CA GLU A 14 -2.01 16.09 -0.10
C GLU A 14 -3.00 16.51 -1.19
N ASP A 15 -4.29 16.38 -0.89
CA ASP A 15 -5.39 16.68 -1.83
C ASP A 15 -5.19 15.96 -3.19
N PHE A 16 -4.62 14.76 -3.12
CA PHE A 16 -4.32 13.94 -4.30
C PHE A 16 -5.58 13.25 -4.82
N ILE A 17 -6.43 12.80 -3.90
CA ILE A 17 -7.70 12.16 -4.20
C ILE A 17 -8.80 13.07 -3.70
N SER A 18 -9.75 13.36 -4.56
CA SER A 18 -10.88 14.23 -4.21
C SER A 18 -11.82 13.54 -3.22
N GLU A 19 -12.51 14.35 -2.42
CA GLU A 19 -13.51 13.87 -1.47
C GLU A 19 -14.59 13.03 -2.15
N GLY A 20 -15.11 13.48 -3.30
CA GLY A 20 -16.13 12.75 -4.04
C GLY A 20 -15.66 11.39 -4.56
N GLU A 21 -14.38 11.25 -4.94
CA GLU A 21 -13.82 9.93 -5.33
C GLU A 21 -13.74 8.99 -4.13
N ILE A 22 -13.36 9.50 -2.95
CA ILE A 22 -13.30 8.70 -1.72
C ILE A 22 -14.72 8.26 -1.30
N GLU A 23 -15.68 9.18 -1.30
CA GLU A 23 -17.08 8.87 -0.98
C GLU A 23 -17.66 7.83 -1.93
N TYR A 24 -17.35 7.94 -3.22
CA TYR A 24 -17.76 6.94 -4.21
C TYR A 24 -17.15 5.57 -3.91
N LEU A 25 -15.82 5.48 -3.64
CA LEU A 25 -15.17 4.23 -3.27
C LEU A 25 -15.77 3.62 -2.01
N LEU A 26 -15.98 4.43 -0.98
CA LEU A 26 -16.60 3.95 0.28
C LEU A 26 -18.06 3.54 0.10
N GLY A 27 -18.79 4.23 -0.78
CA GLY A 27 -20.15 3.85 -1.17
C GLY A 27 -20.19 2.48 -1.86
N MET A 28 -19.29 2.26 -2.82
CA MET A 28 -19.15 0.95 -3.48
C MET A 28 -18.69 -0.14 -2.50
N PHE A 29 -17.75 0.17 -1.61
CA PHE A 29 -17.30 -0.74 -0.57
C PHE A 29 -18.47 -1.20 0.32
N ASN A 30 -19.30 -0.27 0.76
CA ASN A 30 -20.49 -0.58 1.55
C ASN A 30 -21.54 -1.37 0.75
N PHE A 31 -21.70 -1.07 -0.55
CA PHE A 31 -22.63 -1.78 -1.42
C PHE A 31 -22.21 -3.25 -1.64
N TYR A 32 -20.94 -3.49 -1.94
CA TYR A 32 -20.41 -4.85 -2.12
C TYR A 32 -20.30 -5.60 -0.81
N ASN A 33 -20.18 -4.88 0.31
CA ASN A 33 -20.04 -5.45 1.65
C ASN A 33 -19.00 -6.59 1.69
N PRO A 34 -17.74 -6.32 1.30
CA PRO A 34 -16.73 -7.34 1.20
C PRO A 34 -16.51 -8.02 2.57
N THR A 35 -16.22 -9.31 2.51
CA THR A 35 -15.97 -10.08 3.73
C THR A 35 -14.65 -9.68 4.38
N ILE A 36 -14.62 -9.59 5.69
CA ILE A 36 -13.39 -9.48 6.46
C ILE A 36 -12.55 -10.73 6.17
N VAL A 37 -11.37 -10.53 5.59
CA VAL A 37 -10.45 -11.62 5.28
C VAL A 37 -9.65 -11.99 6.52
N GLU A 38 -9.24 -10.98 7.29
CA GLU A 38 -8.48 -11.13 8.51
C GLU A 38 -8.90 -10.09 9.53
N SER A 39 -9.16 -10.53 10.76
CA SER A 39 -9.39 -9.66 11.91
C SER A 39 -8.25 -9.89 12.89
N PHE A 40 -7.33 -8.94 12.93
CA PHE A 40 -6.20 -9.00 13.85
C PHE A 40 -6.61 -8.42 15.19
N ARG A 41 -6.35 -9.17 16.26
CA ARG A 41 -6.61 -8.77 17.64
C ARG A 41 -5.51 -9.34 18.54
N ASN A 42 -4.28 -8.99 18.23
CA ASN A 42 -3.10 -9.38 19.01
C ASN A 42 -2.28 -8.15 19.40
N LYS A 43 -1.30 -8.32 20.28
CA LYS A 43 -0.47 -7.23 20.81
C LYS A 43 0.30 -6.42 19.77
N ASP A 44 0.53 -6.99 18.59
CA ASP A 44 1.37 -6.39 17.55
C ASP A 44 0.51 -5.71 16.48
N ARG A 45 -0.76 -6.16 16.31
CA ARG A 45 -1.66 -5.64 15.29
C ARG A 45 -3.13 -5.81 15.67
N GLU A 46 -3.87 -4.73 15.59
CA GLU A 46 -5.32 -4.69 15.82
C GLU A 46 -5.96 -3.91 14.67
N ASN A 47 -6.65 -4.59 13.77
CA ASN A 47 -7.47 -4.02 12.69
C ASN A 47 -8.28 -5.10 11.97
N ASP A 48 -9.27 -4.66 11.20
CA ASP A 48 -9.97 -5.50 10.24
C ASP A 48 -9.42 -5.24 8.84
N THR A 49 -9.16 -6.31 8.10
CA THR A 49 -8.54 -6.28 6.78
C THR A 49 -9.51 -6.81 5.73
N TYR A 50 -9.71 -6.05 4.66
CA TYR A 50 -10.56 -6.36 3.52
C TYR A 50 -9.71 -6.35 2.24
N ILE A 51 -9.61 -7.49 1.58
CA ILE A 51 -9.00 -7.58 0.24
C ILE A 51 -10.07 -7.22 -0.78
N ILE A 52 -9.84 -6.16 -1.56
CA ILE A 52 -10.82 -5.67 -2.53
C ILE A 52 -10.52 -6.09 -3.97
N THR A 53 -9.48 -6.88 -4.20
CA THR A 53 -9.12 -7.40 -5.53
C THR A 53 -10.17 -8.30 -6.16
N ASP A 54 -11.03 -8.90 -5.36
CA ASP A 54 -12.14 -9.73 -5.83
C ASP A 54 -13.36 -8.89 -6.31
N HIS A 55 -13.28 -7.56 -6.16
CA HIS A 55 -14.29 -6.60 -6.60
C HIS A 55 -13.69 -5.70 -7.69
N PRO A 56 -13.86 -6.03 -8.99
CA PRO A 56 -13.14 -5.39 -10.10
C PRO A 56 -13.24 -3.86 -10.14
N ASP A 57 -14.40 -3.30 -9.83
CA ASP A 57 -14.61 -1.85 -9.87
C ASP A 57 -13.86 -1.15 -8.73
N LEU A 58 -13.89 -1.72 -7.51
CA LEU A 58 -13.13 -1.23 -6.36
C LEU A 58 -11.63 -1.32 -6.60
N ASP A 59 -11.20 -2.48 -7.11
CA ASP A 59 -9.81 -2.74 -7.41
C ASP A 59 -9.28 -1.79 -8.48
N ALA A 60 -10.02 -1.60 -9.57
CA ALA A 60 -9.64 -0.69 -10.65
C ALA A 60 -9.50 0.75 -10.17
N MET A 61 -10.40 1.21 -9.30
CA MET A 61 -10.34 2.55 -8.73
C MET A 61 -9.13 2.72 -7.80
N ALA A 62 -8.88 1.77 -6.93
CA ALA A 62 -7.71 1.76 -6.05
C ALA A 62 -6.41 1.77 -6.85
N TRP A 63 -6.33 0.94 -7.90
CA TRP A 63 -5.17 0.89 -8.79
C TRP A 63 -4.95 2.19 -9.55
N LYS A 64 -6.01 2.87 -10.00
CA LYS A 64 -5.89 4.20 -10.63
C LYS A 64 -5.15 5.16 -9.71
N TRP A 65 -5.49 5.19 -8.42
CA TRP A 65 -4.87 6.09 -7.45
C TRP A 65 -3.43 5.68 -7.14
N VAL A 66 -3.20 4.39 -6.87
CA VAL A 66 -1.86 3.87 -6.56
C VAL A 66 -0.91 4.09 -7.74
N ASN A 67 -1.34 3.79 -8.97
CA ASN A 67 -0.52 3.99 -10.17
C ASN A 67 -0.18 5.46 -10.39
N ALA A 68 -1.16 6.36 -10.25
CA ALA A 68 -0.92 7.79 -10.42
C ALA A 68 0.05 8.34 -9.34
N ALA A 69 -0.10 7.90 -8.08
CA ALA A 69 0.81 8.27 -7.00
C ALA A 69 2.22 7.70 -7.24
N ASN A 70 2.32 6.42 -7.64
CA ASN A 70 3.58 5.77 -7.95
C ASN A 70 4.29 6.46 -9.13
N GLU A 71 3.58 6.74 -10.23
CA GLU A 71 4.14 7.46 -11.38
C GLU A 71 4.74 8.81 -10.95
N TYR A 72 3.97 9.59 -10.19
CA TYR A 72 4.42 10.88 -9.69
C TYR A 72 5.64 10.73 -8.78
N TYR A 73 5.55 9.86 -7.78
CA TYR A 73 6.59 9.65 -6.77
C TYR A 73 7.91 9.17 -7.40
N VAL A 74 7.83 8.19 -8.32
CA VAL A 74 8.99 7.65 -9.04
C VAL A 74 9.64 8.70 -9.93
N LYS A 75 8.83 9.44 -10.70
CA LYS A 75 9.32 10.46 -11.61
C LYS A 75 10.08 11.57 -10.87
N GLU A 76 9.54 12.03 -9.76
CA GLU A 76 10.14 13.12 -8.97
C GLU A 76 11.36 12.66 -8.14
N ASN A 77 11.45 11.39 -7.80
CA ASN A 77 12.56 10.77 -7.06
C ASN A 77 13.59 10.11 -8.00
N GLN A 78 14.00 10.78 -9.06
CA GLN A 78 14.90 10.25 -10.09
C GLN A 78 16.20 9.61 -9.57
N PHE A 79 16.59 9.89 -8.32
CA PHE A 79 17.80 9.35 -7.70
C PHE A 79 17.66 7.90 -7.23
N ILE A 80 16.41 7.40 -7.06
CA ILE A 80 16.14 6.07 -6.55
C ILE A 80 16.15 5.05 -7.69
N PHE A 81 15.89 5.53 -8.92
CA PHE A 81 15.62 4.65 -10.05
C PHE A 81 16.63 4.82 -11.17
N TYR A 82 17.26 3.72 -11.54
CA TYR A 82 17.95 3.62 -12.81
C TYR A 82 16.93 3.65 -13.96
N ASN A 83 17.30 4.27 -15.11
CA ASN A 83 16.39 4.48 -16.24
C ASN A 83 15.68 3.21 -16.76
N TRP A 84 16.28 2.03 -16.56
CA TRP A 84 15.70 0.73 -16.95
C TRP A 84 14.53 0.27 -16.09
N GLN A 85 14.34 0.83 -14.90
CA GLN A 85 13.22 0.45 -14.02
C GLN A 85 11.89 1.11 -14.43
N LYS A 86 11.93 2.21 -15.18
CA LYS A 86 10.72 2.91 -15.63
C LYS A 86 9.80 2.01 -16.48
N ASP A 87 10.41 1.28 -17.41
CA ASP A 87 9.67 0.44 -18.38
C ASP A 87 9.04 -0.80 -17.71
N LEU A 88 9.59 -1.22 -16.57
CA LEU A 88 9.12 -2.39 -15.83
C LEU A 88 8.00 -2.05 -14.84
N MET A 89 7.99 -0.84 -14.30
CA MET A 89 7.01 -0.44 -13.28
C MET A 89 5.65 -0.04 -13.87
N PHE A 90 5.63 0.35 -15.14
CA PHE A 90 4.43 0.86 -15.83
C PHE A 90 3.91 -0.08 -16.91
N ALA A 91 4.32 -1.36 -16.89
CA ALA A 91 3.79 -2.34 -17.84
C ALA A 91 2.25 -2.38 -17.73
N PRO A 92 1.52 -2.18 -18.83
CA PRO A 92 0.07 -2.19 -18.82
C PRO A 92 -0.46 -3.53 -18.29
N SER A 93 -1.59 -3.46 -17.62
CA SER A 93 -2.24 -4.62 -16.98
C SER A 93 -2.70 -5.73 -17.95
N ASP A 94 -2.68 -5.47 -19.22
CA ASP A 94 -3.10 -6.34 -20.32
C ASP A 94 -1.95 -7.12 -20.98
N SER A 95 -0.70 -6.83 -20.60
CA SER A 95 0.38 -7.72 -20.99
C SER A 95 0.20 -9.05 -20.23
N ASN A 96 0.29 -10.18 -20.92
CA ASN A 96 0.30 -11.54 -20.38
C ASN A 96 1.51 -11.81 -19.43
N THR A 97 2.12 -10.76 -18.93
CA THR A 97 3.14 -10.80 -17.90
C THR A 97 2.43 -11.01 -16.58
N THR A 98 2.74 -12.08 -15.88
CA THR A 98 2.36 -12.34 -14.51
C THR A 98 2.99 -11.27 -13.60
N THR A 99 2.48 -10.05 -13.69
CA THR A 99 2.80 -9.00 -12.74
C THR A 99 2.17 -9.40 -11.42
N TRP A 100 2.97 -9.64 -10.43
CA TRP A 100 2.50 -9.71 -9.05
C TRP A 100 2.02 -8.31 -8.68
N ARG A 101 0.76 -8.04 -8.95
CA ARG A 101 0.11 -6.83 -8.46
C ARG A 101 0.00 -6.96 -6.95
N GLY A 102 0.47 -5.96 -6.22
CA GLY A 102 0.13 -5.84 -4.84
C GLY A 102 -1.39 -5.91 -4.67
N GLN A 103 -1.84 -6.48 -3.59
CA GLN A 103 -3.27 -6.49 -3.29
C GLN A 103 -3.69 -5.10 -2.81
N ASN A 104 -4.78 -4.59 -3.35
CA ASN A 104 -5.45 -3.43 -2.77
C ASN A 104 -6.20 -3.88 -1.51
N ILE A 105 -5.82 -3.32 -0.38
CA ILE A 105 -6.31 -3.72 0.94
C ILE A 105 -6.90 -2.50 1.65
N ILE A 106 -8.16 -2.58 2.04
CA ILE A 106 -8.75 -1.63 2.98
C ILE A 106 -8.54 -2.18 4.39
N ARG A 107 -7.96 -1.35 5.26
CA ARG A 107 -7.82 -1.63 6.69
C ARG A 107 -8.67 -0.65 7.48
N MET A 108 -9.45 -1.21 8.41
CA MET A 108 -10.26 -0.45 9.35
C MET A 108 -9.72 -0.65 10.77
N TYR A 109 -9.49 0.45 11.45
CA TYR A 109 -9.05 0.52 12.83
C TYR A 109 -10.16 1.11 13.65
N ASN A 110 -10.63 0.38 14.65
CA ASN A 110 -11.59 0.86 15.62
C ASN A 110 -10.89 1.67 16.72
N GLU A 111 -11.65 2.27 17.61
CA GLU A 111 -11.10 2.89 18.80
C GLU A 111 -10.27 1.87 19.58
N SER A 112 -9.10 2.28 20.01
CA SER A 112 -8.05 1.48 20.65
C SER A 112 -7.20 0.61 19.74
N ASP A 113 -7.55 0.41 18.49
CA ASP A 113 -6.75 -0.36 17.54
C ASP A 113 -5.44 0.35 17.19
N SER A 114 -4.40 -0.44 16.95
CA SER A 114 -3.06 0.03 16.57
C SER A 114 -2.35 -1.01 15.71
N TYR A 115 -1.23 -0.62 15.14
CA TYR A 115 -0.31 -1.55 14.48
C TYR A 115 1.11 -1.22 14.92
N GLU A 116 1.73 -2.12 15.66
CA GLU A 116 3.07 -1.92 16.22
C GLU A 116 4.16 -1.80 15.15
N TRP A 117 5.38 -1.55 15.60
CA TRP A 117 6.54 -1.35 14.74
C TRP A 117 6.76 -2.52 13.77
N HIS A 118 6.72 -2.24 12.47
CA HIS A 118 6.89 -3.22 11.41
C HIS A 118 7.52 -2.59 10.17
N GLY A 119 7.99 -3.44 9.27
CA GLY A 119 8.32 -3.08 7.89
C GLY A 119 7.35 -3.79 6.96
N ASP A 120 7.04 -3.17 5.85
CA ASP A 120 6.19 -3.78 4.82
C ASP A 120 6.94 -4.82 3.96
N GLN A 121 8.23 -4.96 4.19
CA GLN A 121 9.08 -5.95 3.51
C GLN A 121 8.86 -7.33 4.12
N SER A 122 8.72 -8.34 3.24
CA SER A 122 8.74 -9.75 3.64
C SER A 122 9.84 -10.49 2.89
N PRO A 123 10.36 -11.62 3.44
CA PRO A 123 11.38 -12.43 2.76
C PRO A 123 10.94 -12.98 1.40
N THR A 124 9.65 -13.00 1.13
CA THR A 124 9.05 -13.60 -0.06
C THR A 124 8.47 -12.57 -1.03
N ASN A 125 8.47 -11.28 -0.67
CA ASN A 125 8.02 -10.22 -1.56
C ASN A 125 9.16 -9.23 -1.82
N HIS A 126 9.19 -8.70 -3.01
CA HIS A 126 10.13 -7.69 -3.46
C HIS A 126 9.41 -6.35 -3.60
N ALA A 127 8.65 -5.97 -2.56
CA ALA A 127 8.00 -4.67 -2.51
C ALA A 127 9.05 -3.57 -2.51
N GLU A 128 8.86 -2.57 -3.37
CA GLU A 128 9.77 -1.42 -3.50
C GLU A 128 9.22 -0.20 -2.78
N PHE A 129 7.90 0.01 -2.90
CA PHE A 129 7.22 1.17 -2.33
C PHE A 129 5.92 0.76 -1.68
N SER A 130 5.63 1.45 -0.58
CA SER A 130 4.36 1.38 0.13
C SER A 130 3.58 2.67 -0.05
N TYR A 131 2.27 2.54 -0.26
CA TYR A 131 1.30 3.61 -0.39
C TYR A 131 0.21 3.43 0.64
N ILE A 132 0.07 4.43 1.51
CA ILE A 132 -1.04 4.51 2.46
C ILE A 132 -1.94 5.67 2.02
N ILE A 133 -3.16 5.39 1.65
CA ILE A 133 -4.16 6.38 1.28
C ILE A 133 -5.12 6.55 2.45
N TYR A 134 -5.19 7.73 3.01
CA TYR A 134 -6.12 8.02 4.10
C TYR A 134 -7.51 8.29 3.54
N LEU A 135 -8.46 7.41 3.88
CA LEU A 135 -9.84 7.48 3.38
C LEU A 135 -10.76 8.34 4.25
N ASN A 136 -10.33 8.64 5.48
CA ASN A 136 -11.00 9.57 6.38
C ASN A 136 -9.99 10.20 7.35
N ASP A 137 -10.43 11.24 8.06
CA ASP A 137 -9.66 11.95 9.10
C ASP A 137 -10.56 12.40 10.27
N ASP A 138 -11.80 11.94 10.32
CA ASP A 138 -12.80 12.20 11.36
C ASP A 138 -12.61 11.27 12.59
N PHE A 139 -11.36 11.17 13.06
CA PHE A 139 -10.98 10.37 14.23
C PHE A 139 -9.80 11.01 14.96
N ASP A 140 -9.56 10.60 16.21
CA ASP A 140 -8.43 11.05 17.01
C ASP A 140 -7.32 9.99 17.06
N GLY A 141 -6.08 10.43 17.18
CA GLY A 141 -4.92 9.52 17.18
C GLY A 141 -4.60 8.97 15.79
N GLY A 142 -4.32 7.68 15.69
CA GLY A 142 -4.18 6.94 14.42
C GLY A 142 -3.04 7.40 13.49
N ALA A 143 -2.09 8.21 13.96
CA ALA A 143 -0.96 8.69 13.17
C ALA A 143 -0.09 7.55 12.63
N THR A 144 0.61 7.78 11.53
CA THR A 144 1.68 6.90 11.06
C THR A 144 3.02 7.45 11.56
N ARG A 145 3.78 6.66 12.32
CA ARG A 145 5.05 7.09 12.90
C ARG A 145 6.20 6.27 12.38
N PHE A 146 7.25 6.94 11.90
CA PHE A 146 8.50 6.33 11.44
C PHE A 146 9.54 6.32 12.56
N MET A 147 10.24 5.19 12.71
CA MET A 147 11.18 4.97 13.82
C MET A 147 12.46 5.79 13.63
N ASN A 148 13.10 5.64 12.48
CA ASN A 148 14.43 6.21 12.25
C ASN A 148 14.39 7.74 12.10
N ASP A 149 13.38 8.27 11.40
CA ASP A 149 13.24 9.70 11.17
C ASP A 149 12.58 10.44 12.34
N LYS A 150 12.09 9.70 13.36
CA LYS A 150 11.27 10.23 14.47
C LYS A 150 10.08 11.06 13.97
N LEU A 151 9.64 10.75 12.75
CA LEU A 151 8.59 11.46 12.04
C LEU A 151 7.24 10.91 12.44
N THR A 152 6.27 11.79 12.62
CA THR A 152 4.87 11.44 12.86
C THR A 152 4.00 12.13 11.82
N ILE A 153 3.27 11.35 11.06
CA ILE A 153 2.35 11.81 10.01
C ILE A 153 0.93 11.74 10.56
N THR A 154 0.26 12.87 10.61
CA THR A 154 -1.16 12.93 10.97
C THR A 154 -2.01 12.63 9.74
N PRO A 155 -2.91 11.65 9.78
CA PRO A 155 -3.80 11.36 8.67
C PRO A 155 -4.61 12.58 8.23
N LYS A 156 -4.69 12.79 6.91
CA LYS A 156 -5.56 13.78 6.28
C LYS A 156 -6.27 13.09 5.11
N LYS A 157 -7.60 13.15 5.09
CA LYS A 157 -8.44 12.54 4.04
C LYS A 157 -7.96 12.97 2.64
N GLY A 158 -7.84 12.04 1.72
CA GLY A 158 -7.38 12.30 0.34
C GLY A 158 -5.87 12.40 0.16
N THR A 159 -5.10 12.26 1.23
CA THR A 159 -3.64 12.25 1.17
C THR A 159 -3.12 10.83 0.91
N VAL A 160 -2.09 10.76 0.06
CA VAL A 160 -1.30 9.53 -0.17
C VAL A 160 0.06 9.70 0.49
N LEU A 161 0.36 8.85 1.44
CA LEU A 161 1.69 8.73 2.04
C LEU A 161 2.50 7.71 1.24
N CYS A 162 3.66 8.13 0.72
CA CYS A 162 4.55 7.35 -0.12
C CYS A 162 5.90 7.16 0.57
N PHE A 163 6.43 5.93 0.61
CA PHE A 163 7.75 5.64 1.16
C PHE A 163 8.32 4.31 0.63
N PRO A 164 9.66 4.13 0.64
CA PRO A 164 10.29 2.87 0.26
C PRO A 164 10.00 1.75 1.26
N VAL A 165 9.94 0.52 0.76
CA VAL A 165 9.81 -0.68 1.58
C VAL A 165 11.20 -1.26 1.85
N ASP A 166 11.77 -0.87 2.96
CA ASP A 166 13.07 -1.34 3.42
C ASP A 166 13.18 -1.30 4.95
N HIS A 167 14.30 -1.74 5.49
CA HIS A 167 14.53 -1.78 6.93
C HIS A 167 14.81 -0.40 7.57
N TYR A 168 14.96 0.68 6.80
CA TYR A 168 15.08 2.04 7.33
C TYR A 168 13.71 2.68 7.56
N HIS A 169 12.69 2.26 6.81
CA HIS A 169 11.35 2.82 6.89
C HIS A 169 10.41 1.99 7.79
N ILE A 170 10.98 1.46 8.90
CA ILE A 170 10.19 0.83 9.96
C ILE A 170 9.21 1.86 10.52
N HIS A 171 7.94 1.49 10.55
CA HIS A 171 6.87 2.39 10.97
C HIS A 171 5.81 1.67 11.80
N LYS A 172 4.92 2.46 12.41
CA LYS A 172 3.76 1.95 13.14
C LYS A 172 2.52 2.80 12.92
N GLY A 173 1.36 2.17 13.03
CA GLY A 173 0.09 2.85 13.20
C GLY A 173 -0.14 3.15 14.68
N VAL A 174 -0.08 4.43 15.03
CA VAL A 174 -0.37 4.87 16.41
C VAL A 174 -1.82 4.55 16.75
N LYS A 175 -2.09 4.25 17.99
CA LYS A 175 -3.40 3.94 18.52
C LYS A 175 -4.45 4.99 18.12
N VAL A 176 -5.61 4.51 17.65
CA VAL A 176 -6.79 5.34 17.45
C VAL A 176 -7.42 5.60 18.83
N SER A 177 -7.61 6.86 19.18
CA SER A 177 -8.13 7.24 20.51
C SER A 177 -9.59 7.68 20.49
N GLY A 178 -10.17 7.88 19.31
CA GLY A 178 -11.59 8.19 19.12
C GLY A 178 -12.00 8.04 17.66
N GLY A 179 -13.17 7.50 17.40
CA GLY A 179 -13.68 7.26 16.05
C GLY A 179 -13.11 6.00 15.38
N HIS A 180 -13.14 6.00 14.06
CA HIS A 180 -12.69 4.85 13.24
C HIS A 180 -11.81 5.33 12.10
N LYS A 181 -10.60 4.79 12.00
CA LYS A 181 -9.66 5.09 10.92
C LYS A 181 -9.84 4.09 9.77
N LYS A 182 -9.86 4.59 8.54
CA LYS A 182 -9.91 3.79 7.31
C LYS A 182 -8.74 4.18 6.39
N ILE A 183 -8.01 3.18 5.93
CA ILE A 183 -6.96 3.38 4.93
C ILE A 183 -7.10 2.38 3.79
N LEU A 184 -6.67 2.79 2.59
CA LEU A 184 -6.31 1.87 1.53
C LEU A 184 -4.79 1.71 1.56
N TRP A 185 -4.31 0.48 1.63
CA TRP A 185 -2.89 0.16 1.61
C TRP A 185 -2.57 -0.69 0.39
N ASN A 186 -1.44 -0.40 -0.25
CA ASN A 186 -0.89 -1.16 -1.35
C ASN A 186 0.63 -1.06 -1.35
N CYS A 187 1.29 -2.11 -1.82
CA CYS A 187 2.70 -2.09 -2.17
C CYS A 187 2.89 -2.33 -3.66
N VAL A 188 3.81 -1.58 -4.25
CA VAL A 188 4.27 -1.80 -5.62
C VAL A 188 5.53 -2.65 -5.57
N TYR A 189 5.56 -3.71 -6.38
CA TYR A 189 6.60 -4.72 -6.37
C TYR A 189 7.53 -4.55 -7.58
N ARG A 190 8.80 -4.90 -7.38
CA ARG A 190 9.74 -5.04 -8.49
C ARG A 190 9.33 -6.20 -9.39
N HIS A 191 9.36 -5.97 -10.68
CA HIS A 191 9.13 -7.03 -11.65
C HIS A 191 10.22 -8.10 -11.58
N GLU A 192 9.85 -9.34 -11.28
CA GLU A 192 10.75 -10.50 -11.32
C GLU A 192 11.13 -10.97 -12.73
N ILE A 193 10.63 -10.33 -13.79
CA ILE A 193 10.88 -10.75 -15.17
C ILE A 193 12.37 -10.90 -15.47
N GLU A 194 13.22 -10.04 -14.93
CA GLU A 194 14.66 -10.18 -15.12
C GLU A 194 15.28 -11.39 -14.39
N MET A 195 14.73 -11.79 -13.25
CA MET A 195 15.26 -12.97 -12.54
C MET A 195 14.88 -14.27 -13.25
N ILE A 196 13.66 -14.35 -13.78
CA ILE A 196 13.22 -15.52 -14.56
C ILE A 196 13.98 -15.61 -15.88
N ALA A 197 14.21 -14.50 -16.57
CA ALA A 197 14.96 -14.48 -17.82
C ALA A 197 16.46 -14.79 -17.64
N LYS A 198 17.04 -14.52 -16.48
CA LYS A 198 18.43 -14.82 -16.14
C LYS A 198 18.64 -16.21 -15.54
N GLN A 199 17.56 -16.92 -15.18
CA GLN A 199 17.64 -18.30 -14.68
C GLN A 199 17.01 -19.28 -15.68
N PRO A 200 17.78 -19.79 -16.65
CA PRO A 200 17.26 -20.66 -17.73
C PRO A 200 16.70 -22.01 -17.23
N TYR A 201 16.76 -22.26 -15.93
CA TYR A 201 16.30 -23.52 -15.31
C TYR A 201 14.95 -23.44 -14.60
N LEU A 202 14.36 -22.24 -14.44
CA LEU A 202 13.03 -22.09 -13.89
C LEU A 202 12.00 -22.01 -15.02
N THR A 203 11.66 -23.18 -15.57
CA THR A 203 10.47 -23.26 -16.41
C THR A 203 9.23 -23.16 -15.52
N ALA A 204 8.12 -22.62 -16.05
CA ALA A 204 6.87 -22.43 -15.33
C ALA A 204 6.31 -23.70 -14.64
N THR A 205 6.86 -24.87 -14.96
CA THR A 205 6.53 -26.16 -14.37
C THR A 205 7.26 -26.46 -13.07
N ASN A 206 8.33 -25.72 -12.75
CA ASN A 206 9.19 -25.98 -11.59
C ASN A 206 9.08 -24.92 -10.47
N VAL A 207 8.25 -23.92 -10.67
CA VAL A 207 7.93 -22.98 -9.58
C VAL A 207 7.05 -23.72 -8.58
N PRO A 208 7.50 -23.96 -7.35
CA PRO A 208 6.63 -24.55 -6.33
C PRO A 208 5.45 -23.59 -6.17
N ARG A 209 4.25 -24.03 -6.46
CA ARG A 209 3.05 -23.31 -6.04
C ARG A 209 3.09 -23.29 -4.52
N SER A 210 3.63 -22.24 -3.94
CA SER A 210 3.47 -22.01 -2.52
C SER A 210 2.00 -21.67 -2.29
N SER A 211 1.23 -22.72 -2.06
CA SER A 211 -0.17 -22.62 -1.62
C SER A 211 -0.29 -22.13 -0.17
N LYS A 212 0.80 -21.62 0.37
CA LYS A 212 0.78 -21.03 1.71
C LYS A 212 0.53 -19.53 1.52
N ARG A 213 -0.73 -19.15 1.78
CA ARG A 213 -1.13 -17.77 2.05
C ARG A 213 -0.07 -17.16 2.97
N CYS A 214 0.53 -16.05 2.54
CA CYS A 214 1.33 -15.25 3.44
C CYS A 214 0.38 -14.70 4.51
N ILE A 215 0.35 -15.37 5.64
CA ILE A 215 -0.33 -14.90 6.85
C ILE A 215 0.71 -14.05 7.58
N TRP A 216 0.51 -12.77 7.55
CA TRP A 216 1.21 -11.78 8.39
C TRP A 216 0.21 -10.90 9.09
#